data_2e4555f0eab7d9429e1f9c7413bc7c95
#
_entry.id   2e4555f0eab7d9429e1f9c7413bc7c95
#
_cell.length_a   1.000
_cell.length_b   1.000
_cell.length_c   1.000
_cell.angle_alpha   90.00
_cell.angle_beta   90.00
_cell.angle_gamma   90.00
#
_symmetry.space_group_name_H-M   'P 1'
#
loop_
_entity.id
_entity.type
_entity.pdbx_description
1 polymer ?
#
loop_
_entity_poly.entity_id
_entity_poly.type
_entity_poly.pdbx_seq_one_letter_code
_entity_poly.pdbx_strand_id
1 'polypeptide(L)'
;MIKIARRLTDLVGNTPLMELSGYSGKYGLEQNIIAKLEAFNPAGSIKDRVALSMIEDAEARGALKPGATIIEPTSGNTGVGLAMVATIKGYHLILTMPETMSLERRNLLKALGAQIVLTDGLGGMAASIAKAQELRDSIPGSVILQQFENPANAAVHERTTGEEIWRDTDGEVAVFVAGVGTGGTVCGVARALKKHNPDIYIVAVEPASSPVLAGGEAAPHRIQGIGANFIPKLYDVSVVDEVMGVPDDEAIRAGRELAATEGLLAGISSGAAVYAARLLAGRPEFKNKKIVALLPDTGERYLSTELFAFDAYPLD
;
A
#
# COMPACT_ATOMS: atom_id res chain seq x y z
N MET A 1 -4.84 -19.34 16.34
CA MET A 1 -4.62 -19.64 14.91
C MET A 1 -5.90 -20.23 14.32
N ILE A 2 -6.43 -19.66 13.21
CA ILE A 2 -7.59 -20.22 12.50
C ILE A 2 -7.15 -21.52 11.83
N LYS A 3 -7.75 -22.65 12.20
CA LYS A 3 -7.42 -23.96 11.59
C LYS A 3 -8.06 -24.14 10.21
N ILE A 4 -9.30 -23.65 10.03
CA ILE A 4 -10.03 -23.66 8.78
C ILE A 4 -10.73 -22.30 8.65
N ALA A 5 -10.31 -21.51 7.65
CA ALA A 5 -10.99 -20.27 7.31
C ALA A 5 -12.34 -20.56 6.63
N ARG A 6 -13.37 -19.84 6.99
CA ARG A 6 -14.70 -19.99 6.38
C ARG A 6 -14.85 -19.13 5.13
N ARG A 7 -14.15 -18.01 5.09
CA ARG A 7 -14.12 -17.04 3.98
C ARG A 7 -12.70 -16.57 3.76
N LEU A 8 -12.39 -16.14 2.55
CA LEU A 8 -11.06 -15.59 2.25
C LEU A 8 -10.75 -14.33 3.07
N THR A 9 -11.78 -13.55 3.44
CA THR A 9 -11.65 -12.39 4.33
C THR A 9 -11.14 -12.73 5.74
N ASP A 10 -11.31 -13.98 6.21
CA ASP A 10 -10.80 -14.43 7.51
C ASP A 10 -9.26 -14.55 7.53
N LEU A 11 -8.63 -14.51 6.36
CA LEU A 11 -7.19 -14.60 6.17
C LEU A 11 -6.53 -13.24 5.96
N VAL A 12 -7.29 -12.15 5.97
CA VAL A 12 -6.74 -10.79 5.85
C VAL A 12 -5.99 -10.42 7.13
N GLY A 13 -4.78 -9.93 6.96
CA GLY A 13 -3.92 -9.55 8.09
C GLY A 13 -3.08 -10.70 8.64
N ASN A 14 -2.50 -10.49 9.82
CA ASN A 14 -1.51 -11.38 10.44
C ASN A 14 -0.39 -11.80 9.47
N THR A 15 0.07 -10.84 8.67
CA THR A 15 1.14 -11.04 7.71
C THR A 15 2.48 -11.18 8.43
N PRO A 16 3.43 -11.97 7.89
CA PRO A 16 4.69 -12.21 8.57
C PRO A 16 5.64 -11.00 8.55
N LEU A 17 6.55 -10.98 9.52
CA LEU A 17 7.80 -10.25 9.45
C LEU A 17 8.91 -11.19 8.95
N MET A 18 9.86 -10.66 8.18
CA MET A 18 11.02 -11.39 7.67
C MET A 18 12.27 -10.52 7.73
N GLU A 19 13.36 -11.06 8.22
CA GLU A 19 14.66 -10.40 8.14
C GLU A 19 15.21 -10.48 6.71
N LEU A 20 15.64 -9.33 6.18
CA LEU A 20 16.29 -9.23 4.86
C LEU A 20 17.79 -9.41 5.00
N SER A 21 18.23 -10.62 5.37
CA SER A 21 19.63 -10.90 5.71
C SER A 21 20.56 -10.85 4.49
N GLY A 22 20.11 -11.33 3.34
CA GLY A 22 20.87 -11.27 2.09
C GLY A 22 21.04 -9.83 1.60
N TYR A 23 19.98 -9.03 1.62
CA TYR A 23 20.01 -7.62 1.25
C TYR A 23 20.89 -6.82 2.24
N SER A 24 20.70 -7.00 3.53
CA SER A 24 21.47 -6.30 4.57
C SER A 24 22.96 -6.67 4.49
N GLY A 25 23.27 -7.95 4.27
CA GLY A 25 24.64 -8.44 4.09
C GLY A 25 25.33 -7.87 2.84
N LYS A 26 24.61 -7.71 1.72
CA LYS A 26 25.11 -7.05 0.51
C LYS A 26 25.64 -5.64 0.78
N TYR A 27 25.00 -4.92 1.68
CA TYR A 27 25.35 -3.53 2.05
C TYR A 27 26.20 -3.43 3.32
N GLY A 28 26.61 -4.56 3.90
CA GLY A 28 27.42 -4.58 5.12
C GLY A 28 26.76 -3.93 6.33
N LEU A 29 25.42 -4.02 6.43
CA LEU A 29 24.68 -3.47 7.56
C LEU A 29 24.97 -4.30 8.81
N GLU A 30 25.10 -3.62 9.96
CA GLU A 30 25.35 -4.29 11.26
C GLU A 30 24.10 -5.01 11.79
N GLN A 31 22.89 -4.56 11.38
CA GLN A 31 21.62 -5.19 11.70
C GLN A 31 20.81 -5.47 10.44
N ASN A 32 20.02 -6.53 10.47
CA ASN A 32 19.11 -6.83 9.39
C ASN A 32 17.90 -5.88 9.37
N ILE A 33 17.53 -5.42 8.18
CA ILE A 33 16.24 -4.75 7.97
C ILE A 33 15.16 -5.81 8.08
N ILE A 34 14.05 -5.48 8.74
CA ILE A 34 12.88 -6.36 8.89
C ILE A 34 11.80 -5.91 7.91
N ALA A 35 11.31 -6.82 7.09
CA ALA A 35 10.23 -6.57 6.15
C ALA A 35 8.88 -7.01 6.70
N LYS A 36 7.87 -6.15 6.69
CA LYS A 36 6.46 -6.52 6.88
C LYS A 36 5.87 -6.91 5.53
N LEU A 37 5.58 -8.19 5.32
CA LEU A 37 5.24 -8.76 4.01
C LEU A 37 3.73 -8.74 3.75
N GLU A 38 3.19 -7.64 3.25
CA GLU A 38 1.77 -7.47 2.98
C GLU A 38 1.27 -8.21 1.71
N ALA A 39 2.18 -8.74 0.90
CA ALA A 39 1.86 -9.66 -0.19
C ALA A 39 1.21 -10.97 0.30
N PHE A 40 1.35 -11.31 1.58
CA PHE A 40 0.73 -12.50 2.20
C PHE A 40 -0.75 -12.30 2.53
N ASN A 41 -1.31 -11.12 2.34
CA ASN A 41 -2.77 -10.98 2.32
C ASN A 41 -3.39 -11.77 1.15
N PRO A 42 -4.65 -12.24 1.26
CA PRO A 42 -5.27 -13.18 0.31
C PRO A 42 -5.30 -12.66 -1.14
N ALA A 43 -5.51 -11.37 -1.37
CA ALA A 43 -5.46 -10.77 -2.70
C ALA A 43 -4.10 -10.10 -3.00
N GLY A 44 -3.06 -10.39 -2.21
CA GLY A 44 -1.67 -10.07 -2.48
C GLY A 44 -1.25 -8.63 -2.17
N SER A 45 -1.96 -7.90 -1.32
CA SER A 45 -1.53 -6.57 -0.91
C SER A 45 -2.13 -6.08 0.41
N ILE A 46 -1.51 -5.03 0.97
CA ILE A 46 -2.00 -4.31 2.15
C ILE A 46 -3.42 -3.73 1.97
N LYS A 47 -3.86 -3.53 0.71
CA LYS A 47 -5.17 -2.96 0.42
C LYS A 47 -6.33 -3.91 0.70
N ASP A 48 -6.06 -5.20 0.92
CA ASP A 48 -7.06 -6.16 1.37
C ASP A 48 -7.62 -5.75 2.74
N ARG A 49 -6.74 -5.27 3.63
CA ARG A 49 -7.13 -4.72 4.95
C ARG A 49 -8.01 -3.48 4.79
N VAL A 50 -7.60 -2.57 3.92
CA VAL A 50 -8.30 -1.31 3.67
C VAL A 50 -9.68 -1.56 3.07
N ALA A 51 -9.76 -2.42 2.05
CA ALA A 51 -11.01 -2.77 1.38
C ALA A 51 -12.02 -3.40 2.35
N LEU A 52 -11.58 -4.38 3.14
CA LEU A 52 -12.42 -5.03 4.15
C LEU A 52 -12.93 -4.02 5.18
N SER A 53 -12.02 -3.20 5.72
CA SER A 53 -12.36 -2.21 6.74
C SER A 53 -13.33 -1.14 6.24
N MET A 54 -13.14 -0.60 5.04
CA MET A 54 -14.03 0.42 4.48
C MET A 54 -15.43 -0.13 4.20
N ILE A 55 -15.54 -1.37 3.73
CA ILE A 55 -16.83 -2.03 3.49
C ILE A 55 -17.53 -2.29 4.83
N GLU A 56 -16.85 -2.86 5.82
CA GLU A 56 -17.43 -3.14 7.14
C GLU A 56 -17.84 -1.87 7.89
N ASP A 57 -17.08 -0.80 7.78
CA ASP A 57 -17.45 0.50 8.33
C ASP A 57 -18.71 1.06 7.65
N ALA A 58 -18.82 0.96 6.32
CA ALA A 58 -19.99 1.39 5.58
C ALA A 58 -21.26 0.56 5.94
N GLU A 59 -21.09 -0.76 6.15
CA GLU A 59 -22.13 -1.64 6.67
C GLU A 59 -22.58 -1.23 8.07
N ALA A 60 -21.63 -1.03 8.98
CA ALA A 60 -21.90 -0.67 10.38
C ALA A 60 -22.62 0.66 10.51
N ARG A 61 -22.31 1.63 9.64
CA ARG A 61 -23.01 2.94 9.58
C ARG A 61 -24.34 2.88 8.83
N GLY A 62 -24.73 1.73 8.28
CA GLY A 62 -25.94 1.57 7.47
C GLY A 62 -25.90 2.30 6.10
N ALA A 63 -24.73 2.77 5.69
CA ALA A 63 -24.53 3.43 4.40
C ALA A 63 -24.49 2.41 3.25
N LEU A 64 -24.03 1.20 3.50
CA LEU A 64 -23.99 0.10 2.53
C LEU A 64 -24.96 -1.00 2.94
N LYS A 65 -25.99 -1.22 2.14
CA LYS A 65 -27.01 -2.25 2.37
C LYS A 65 -26.68 -3.54 1.60
N PRO A 66 -27.14 -4.70 2.08
CA PRO A 66 -26.93 -5.97 1.35
C PRO A 66 -27.33 -5.87 -0.12
N GLY A 67 -26.44 -6.35 -1.02
CA GLY A 67 -26.65 -6.31 -2.46
C GLY A 67 -26.48 -4.94 -3.13
N ALA A 68 -26.08 -3.91 -2.39
CA ALA A 68 -25.84 -2.57 -2.96
C ALA A 68 -24.62 -2.56 -3.90
N THR A 69 -24.50 -1.46 -4.64
CA THR A 69 -23.38 -1.23 -5.55
C THR A 69 -22.32 -0.36 -4.88
N ILE A 70 -21.10 -0.84 -4.87
CA ILE A 70 -19.89 -0.09 -4.49
C ILE A 70 -19.26 0.45 -5.77
N ILE A 71 -18.88 1.72 -5.76
CA ILE A 71 -18.19 2.38 -6.85
C ILE A 71 -16.87 2.93 -6.31
N GLU A 72 -15.75 2.72 -7.00
CA GLU A 72 -14.47 3.32 -6.57
C GLU A 72 -13.63 3.70 -7.79
N PRO A 73 -13.09 4.94 -7.82
CA PRO A 73 -12.15 5.35 -8.87
C PRO A 73 -10.75 4.83 -8.53
N THR A 74 -10.41 3.65 -9.03
CA THR A 74 -9.10 3.02 -8.80
C THR A 74 -8.80 1.94 -9.81
N SER A 75 -7.52 1.84 -10.18
CA SER A 75 -6.98 0.76 -11.02
C SER A 75 -5.95 -0.09 -10.30
N GLY A 76 -5.64 0.25 -9.04
CA GLY A 76 -4.57 -0.38 -8.27
C GLY A 76 -5.06 -1.45 -7.29
N ASN A 77 -4.22 -1.73 -6.31
CA ASN A 77 -4.44 -2.76 -5.30
C ASN A 77 -5.75 -2.59 -4.51
N THR A 78 -6.21 -1.35 -4.32
CA THR A 78 -7.51 -1.09 -3.68
C THR A 78 -8.65 -1.72 -4.47
N GLY A 79 -8.64 -1.59 -5.81
CA GLY A 79 -9.64 -2.23 -6.67
C GLY A 79 -9.64 -3.75 -6.54
N VAL A 80 -8.45 -4.37 -6.42
CA VAL A 80 -8.31 -5.82 -6.23
C VAL A 80 -8.88 -6.26 -4.89
N GLY A 81 -8.52 -5.57 -3.80
CA GLY A 81 -9.06 -5.84 -2.47
C GLY A 81 -10.58 -5.65 -2.41
N LEU A 82 -11.10 -4.56 -3.01
CA LEU A 82 -12.55 -4.32 -3.08
C LEU A 82 -13.26 -5.40 -3.89
N ALA A 83 -12.69 -5.85 -5.01
CA ALA A 83 -13.29 -6.90 -5.83
C ALA A 83 -13.38 -8.23 -5.06
N MET A 84 -12.32 -8.62 -4.35
CA MET A 84 -12.32 -9.79 -3.48
C MET A 84 -13.41 -9.70 -2.42
N VAL A 85 -13.44 -8.60 -1.64
CA VAL A 85 -14.37 -8.46 -0.52
C VAL A 85 -15.81 -8.31 -1.00
N ALA A 86 -16.07 -7.54 -2.06
CA ALA A 86 -17.40 -7.36 -2.64
C ALA A 86 -17.99 -8.69 -3.11
N THR A 87 -17.20 -9.49 -3.83
CA THR A 87 -17.62 -10.83 -4.27
C THR A 87 -18.00 -11.74 -3.08
N ILE A 88 -17.17 -11.76 -2.02
CA ILE A 88 -17.43 -12.60 -0.84
C ILE A 88 -18.68 -12.15 -0.06
N LYS A 89 -18.92 -10.85 0.01
CA LYS A 89 -20.05 -10.27 0.75
C LYS A 89 -21.32 -10.08 -0.09
N GLY A 90 -21.28 -10.36 -1.40
CA GLY A 90 -22.43 -10.28 -2.31
C GLY A 90 -22.78 -8.85 -2.73
N TYR A 91 -21.80 -7.96 -2.85
CA TYR A 91 -21.95 -6.62 -3.38
C TYR A 91 -21.64 -6.56 -4.87
N HIS A 92 -22.28 -5.65 -5.59
CA HIS A 92 -21.87 -5.29 -6.93
C HIS A 92 -20.72 -4.27 -6.84
N LEU A 93 -19.69 -4.44 -7.66
CA LEU A 93 -18.55 -3.53 -7.69
C LEU A 93 -18.38 -2.93 -9.08
N ILE A 94 -18.34 -1.61 -9.16
CA ILE A 94 -17.99 -0.85 -10.36
C ILE A 94 -16.68 -0.10 -10.09
N LEU A 95 -15.67 -0.33 -10.92
CA LEU A 95 -14.40 0.40 -10.85
C LEU A 95 -14.26 1.30 -12.06
N THR A 96 -14.00 2.59 -11.83
CA THR A 96 -13.70 3.53 -12.89
C THR A 96 -12.19 3.74 -12.97
N MET A 97 -11.63 3.69 -14.18
CA MET A 97 -10.19 3.82 -14.41
C MET A 97 -9.89 4.30 -15.83
N PRO A 98 -8.74 4.96 -16.04
CA PRO A 98 -8.31 5.36 -17.38
C PRO A 98 -8.13 4.15 -18.31
N GLU A 99 -8.45 4.32 -19.59
CA GLU A 99 -8.27 3.28 -20.61
C GLU A 99 -6.80 2.91 -20.88
N THR A 100 -5.86 3.70 -20.36
CA THR A 100 -4.42 3.43 -20.39
C THR A 100 -3.98 2.31 -19.46
N MET A 101 -4.86 1.85 -18.56
CA MET A 101 -4.53 0.75 -17.65
C MET A 101 -4.32 -0.57 -18.38
N SER A 102 -3.33 -1.35 -17.94
CA SER A 102 -2.93 -2.59 -18.59
C SER A 102 -4.06 -3.63 -18.65
N LEU A 103 -4.01 -4.49 -19.68
CA LEU A 103 -5.00 -5.56 -19.85
C LEU A 103 -4.97 -6.56 -18.70
N GLU A 104 -3.79 -6.85 -18.15
CA GLU A 104 -3.60 -7.76 -17.03
C GLU A 104 -4.38 -7.28 -15.79
N ARG A 105 -4.27 -5.98 -15.48
CA ARG A 105 -5.03 -5.38 -14.37
C ARG A 105 -6.52 -5.43 -14.58
N ARG A 106 -6.99 -5.10 -15.79
CA ARG A 106 -8.42 -5.17 -16.15
C ARG A 106 -8.95 -6.60 -16.07
N ASN A 107 -8.18 -7.57 -16.57
CA ASN A 107 -8.56 -8.99 -16.54
C ASN A 107 -8.60 -9.54 -15.11
N LEU A 108 -7.63 -9.19 -14.25
CA LEU A 108 -7.62 -9.55 -12.84
C LEU A 108 -8.89 -9.07 -12.12
N LEU A 109 -9.25 -7.80 -12.31
CA LEU A 109 -10.44 -7.21 -11.69
C LEU A 109 -11.74 -7.83 -12.19
N LYS A 110 -11.84 -8.09 -13.51
CA LYS A 110 -12.99 -8.80 -14.10
C LYS A 110 -13.11 -10.24 -13.60
N ALA A 111 -11.99 -10.95 -13.46
CA ALA A 111 -11.97 -12.31 -12.93
C ALA A 111 -12.48 -12.38 -11.49
N LEU A 112 -12.29 -11.30 -10.71
CA LEU A 112 -12.84 -11.14 -9.37
C LEU A 112 -14.27 -10.59 -9.35
N GLY A 113 -14.94 -10.47 -10.49
CA GLY A 113 -16.35 -10.07 -10.59
C GLY A 113 -16.62 -8.56 -10.67
N ALA A 114 -15.58 -7.72 -10.76
CA ALA A 114 -15.77 -6.28 -10.89
C ALA A 114 -16.23 -5.88 -12.30
N GLN A 115 -17.19 -4.98 -12.39
CA GLN A 115 -17.50 -4.24 -13.61
C GLN A 115 -16.50 -3.09 -13.78
N ILE A 116 -15.92 -2.96 -14.98
CA ILE A 116 -14.97 -1.89 -15.27
C ILE A 116 -15.60 -0.88 -16.20
N VAL A 117 -15.54 0.39 -15.83
CA VAL A 117 -15.91 1.53 -16.67
C VAL A 117 -14.63 2.30 -16.98
N LEU A 118 -14.25 2.27 -18.26
CA LEU A 118 -13.08 2.98 -18.74
C LEU A 118 -13.41 4.45 -19.00
N THR A 119 -12.47 5.31 -18.67
CA THR A 119 -12.52 6.76 -18.91
C THR A 119 -11.41 7.18 -19.86
N ASP A 120 -11.55 8.36 -20.45
CA ASP A 120 -10.53 8.93 -21.35
C ASP A 120 -9.16 8.95 -20.67
N GLY A 121 -8.17 8.41 -21.36
CA GLY A 121 -6.79 8.32 -20.89
C GLY A 121 -6.15 9.68 -20.63
N LEU A 122 -6.47 10.70 -21.43
CA LEU A 122 -5.96 12.06 -21.25
C LEU A 122 -6.50 12.72 -19.98
N GLY A 123 -7.72 12.38 -19.56
CA GLY A 123 -8.31 12.88 -18.31
C GLY A 123 -7.77 12.21 -17.05
N GLY A 124 -7.00 11.13 -17.16
CA GLY A 124 -6.36 10.43 -16.05
C GLY A 124 -7.32 10.07 -14.90
N MET A 125 -6.81 10.15 -13.67
CA MET A 125 -7.63 9.84 -12.48
C MET A 125 -8.74 10.85 -12.23
N ALA A 126 -8.60 12.11 -12.65
CA ALA A 126 -9.65 13.12 -12.49
C ALA A 126 -10.92 12.72 -13.26
N ALA A 127 -10.77 12.25 -14.52
CA ALA A 127 -11.90 11.74 -15.30
C ALA A 127 -12.55 10.50 -14.64
N SER A 128 -11.75 9.62 -14.05
CA SER A 128 -12.25 8.44 -13.34
C SER A 128 -13.03 8.81 -12.09
N ILE A 129 -12.58 9.80 -11.33
CA ILE A 129 -13.30 10.33 -10.16
C ILE A 129 -14.63 10.95 -10.58
N ALA A 130 -14.63 11.80 -11.61
CA ALA A 130 -15.86 12.41 -12.12
C ALA A 130 -16.87 11.35 -12.60
N LYS A 131 -16.39 10.31 -13.29
CA LYS A 131 -17.25 9.20 -13.75
C LYS A 131 -17.79 8.36 -12.59
N ALA A 132 -17.03 8.15 -11.53
CA ALA A 132 -17.50 7.48 -10.33
C ALA A 132 -18.63 8.28 -9.66
N GLN A 133 -18.52 9.60 -9.59
CA GLN A 133 -19.56 10.47 -9.04
C GLN A 133 -20.84 10.46 -9.89
N GLU A 134 -20.71 10.54 -11.22
CA GLU A 134 -21.85 10.42 -12.16
C GLU A 134 -22.60 9.09 -11.96
N LEU A 135 -21.86 7.99 -11.86
CA LEU A 135 -22.45 6.66 -11.63
C LEU A 135 -23.15 6.57 -10.28
N ARG A 136 -22.52 7.09 -9.21
CA ARG A 136 -23.16 7.14 -7.88
C ARG A 136 -24.49 7.89 -7.92
N ASP A 137 -24.54 9.01 -8.61
CA ASP A 137 -25.76 9.84 -8.69
C ASP A 137 -26.86 9.18 -9.55
N SER A 138 -26.48 8.31 -10.48
CA SER A 138 -27.40 7.57 -11.37
C SER A 138 -27.88 6.22 -10.81
N ILE A 139 -27.14 5.62 -9.87
CA ILE A 139 -27.44 4.29 -9.30
C ILE A 139 -27.94 4.44 -7.86
N PRO A 140 -29.26 4.31 -7.60
CA PRO A 140 -29.81 4.49 -6.26
C PRO A 140 -29.17 3.53 -5.23
N GLY A 141 -28.78 4.07 -4.08
CA GLY A 141 -28.20 3.27 -2.97
C GLY A 141 -26.75 2.84 -3.21
N SER A 142 -26.11 3.29 -4.28
CA SER A 142 -24.67 3.04 -4.47
C SER A 142 -23.82 3.95 -3.58
N VAL A 143 -22.61 3.50 -3.26
CA VAL A 143 -21.67 4.24 -2.41
C VAL A 143 -20.27 4.30 -3.06
N ILE A 144 -19.57 5.43 -2.85
CA ILE A 144 -18.12 5.55 -3.09
C ILE A 144 -17.44 5.49 -1.72
N LEU A 145 -16.46 4.62 -1.55
CA LEU A 145 -15.80 4.39 -0.26
C LEU A 145 -14.72 5.43 0.04
N GLN A 146 -14.14 6.06 -0.99
CA GLN A 146 -13.20 7.19 -0.88
C GLN A 146 -11.92 6.87 -0.08
N GLN A 147 -11.08 5.99 -0.60
CA GLN A 147 -9.87 5.51 0.09
C GLN A 147 -8.93 6.61 0.62
N PHE A 148 -8.91 7.81 0.01
CA PHE A 148 -8.05 8.93 0.41
C PHE A 148 -8.61 9.76 1.57
N GLU A 149 -9.89 9.57 1.91
CA GLU A 149 -10.61 10.38 2.90
C GLU A 149 -11.25 9.53 4.00
N ASN A 150 -11.49 8.25 3.73
CA ASN A 150 -12.20 7.35 4.64
C ASN A 150 -11.35 7.00 5.87
N PRO A 151 -11.76 7.38 7.08
CA PRO A 151 -10.98 7.13 8.30
C PRO A 151 -10.81 5.63 8.61
N ALA A 152 -11.68 4.75 8.10
CA ALA A 152 -11.56 3.31 8.25
C ALA A 152 -10.26 2.75 7.63
N ASN A 153 -9.69 3.45 6.65
CA ASN A 153 -8.39 3.12 6.06
C ASN A 153 -7.25 3.24 7.09
N ALA A 154 -7.11 4.37 7.78
CA ALA A 154 -6.08 4.52 8.80
C ALA A 154 -6.38 3.68 10.05
N ALA A 155 -7.65 3.59 10.44
CA ALA A 155 -8.08 2.86 11.63
C ALA A 155 -7.77 1.35 11.54
N VAL A 156 -7.85 0.71 10.37
CA VAL A 156 -7.47 -0.71 10.26
C VAL A 156 -5.99 -0.94 10.50
N HIS A 157 -5.13 -0.03 10.06
CA HIS A 157 -3.68 -0.15 10.28
C HIS A 157 -3.32 0.11 11.74
N GLU A 158 -4.04 1.01 12.42
CA GLU A 158 -3.87 1.25 13.84
C GLU A 158 -4.25 0.01 14.67
N ARG A 159 -5.41 -0.60 14.42
CA ARG A 159 -5.88 -1.75 15.21
C ARG A 159 -5.27 -3.10 14.81
N THR A 160 -4.62 -3.21 13.63
CA THR A 160 -4.08 -4.50 13.14
C THR A 160 -2.61 -4.41 12.77
N THR A 161 -2.25 -3.74 11.67
CA THR A 161 -0.87 -3.73 11.13
C THR A 161 0.16 -3.24 12.16
N GLY A 162 -0.15 -2.15 12.87
CA GLY A 162 0.73 -1.61 13.91
C GLY A 162 0.87 -2.54 15.11
N GLU A 163 -0.25 -3.11 15.57
CA GLU A 163 -0.25 -4.07 16.69
C GLU A 163 0.47 -5.39 16.32
N GLU A 164 0.34 -5.84 15.06
CA GLU A 164 1.09 -6.99 14.57
C GLU A 164 2.60 -6.71 14.58
N ILE A 165 3.03 -5.53 14.11
CA ILE A 165 4.45 -5.15 14.12
C ILE A 165 4.97 -5.08 15.55
N TRP A 166 4.24 -4.46 16.46
CA TRP A 166 4.62 -4.38 17.87
C TRP A 166 4.78 -5.76 18.50
N ARG A 167 3.78 -6.61 18.36
CA ARG A 167 3.77 -7.98 18.88
C ARG A 167 4.91 -8.83 18.29
N ASP A 168 5.08 -8.80 16.96
CA ASP A 168 5.98 -9.71 16.25
C ASP A 168 7.46 -9.25 16.32
N THR A 169 7.71 -8.04 16.85
CA THR A 169 9.05 -7.55 17.20
C THR A 169 9.34 -7.63 18.71
N ASP A 170 8.44 -8.25 19.51
CA ASP A 170 8.51 -8.26 20.97
C ASP A 170 8.61 -6.85 21.60
N GLY A 171 8.00 -5.86 20.92
CA GLY A 171 8.03 -4.46 21.34
C GLY A 171 9.36 -3.73 21.11
N GLU A 172 10.28 -4.32 20.36
CA GLU A 172 11.62 -3.75 20.13
C GLU A 172 11.75 -2.96 18.82
N VAL A 173 10.65 -2.78 18.06
CA VAL A 173 10.68 -1.91 16.87
C VAL A 173 11.07 -0.49 17.27
N ALA A 174 12.13 0.04 16.68
CA ALA A 174 12.61 1.39 16.93
C ALA A 174 12.35 2.35 15.77
N VAL A 175 12.29 1.83 14.55
CA VAL A 175 12.03 2.63 13.33
C VAL A 175 11.01 1.90 12.47
N PHE A 176 10.00 2.64 11.98
CA PHE A 176 9.03 2.16 11.01
C PHE A 176 9.09 2.99 9.73
N VAL A 177 9.20 2.33 8.59
CA VAL A 177 9.35 2.95 7.27
C VAL A 177 8.21 2.49 6.35
N ALA A 178 7.46 3.42 5.78
CA ALA A 178 6.40 3.09 4.83
C ALA A 178 6.22 4.15 3.75
N GLY A 179 5.95 3.71 2.52
CA GLY A 179 5.56 4.58 1.41
C GLY A 179 4.17 5.20 1.60
N VAL A 180 4.00 6.44 1.18
CA VAL A 180 2.75 7.20 1.34
C VAL A 180 1.99 7.27 0.02
N GLY A 181 0.92 6.46 -0.09
CA GLY A 181 -0.11 6.61 -1.12
C GLY A 181 -1.31 7.38 -0.59
N THR A 182 -2.14 6.76 0.23
CA THR A 182 -3.30 7.40 0.88
C THR A 182 -2.98 8.03 2.25
N GLY A 183 -1.80 7.75 2.80
CA GLY A 183 -1.44 8.15 4.18
C GLY A 183 -1.97 7.21 5.26
N GLY A 184 -2.96 6.37 4.96
CA GLY A 184 -3.61 5.50 5.94
C GLY A 184 -2.66 4.54 6.65
N THR A 185 -1.76 3.91 5.91
CA THR A 185 -0.80 2.94 6.48
C THR A 185 0.17 3.59 7.45
N VAL A 186 0.93 4.59 6.98
CA VAL A 186 1.97 5.24 7.81
C VAL A 186 1.36 5.85 9.07
N CYS A 187 0.24 6.57 8.93
CA CYS A 187 -0.39 7.25 10.07
C CYS A 187 -1.09 6.27 11.03
N GLY A 188 -1.76 5.24 10.51
CA GLY A 188 -2.40 4.23 11.35
C GLY A 188 -1.39 3.42 12.14
N VAL A 189 -0.33 2.93 11.49
CA VAL A 189 0.76 2.21 12.18
C VAL A 189 1.48 3.12 13.17
N ALA A 190 1.78 4.37 12.81
CA ALA A 190 2.40 5.34 13.70
C ALA A 190 1.61 5.55 14.98
N ARG A 191 0.28 5.72 14.87
CA ARG A 191 -0.60 5.88 16.04
C ARG A 191 -0.56 4.66 16.95
N ALA A 192 -0.58 3.44 16.39
CA ALA A 192 -0.48 2.22 17.18
C ALA A 192 0.88 2.13 17.89
N LEU A 193 1.97 2.27 17.15
CA LEU A 193 3.32 2.12 17.70
C LEU A 193 3.65 3.19 18.75
N LYS A 194 3.31 4.47 18.47
CA LYS A 194 3.57 5.58 19.40
C LYS A 194 2.69 5.52 20.67
N LYS A 195 1.57 4.79 20.68
CA LYS A 195 0.83 4.48 21.92
C LYS A 195 1.60 3.55 22.84
N HIS A 196 2.35 2.61 22.28
CA HIS A 196 3.20 1.69 23.04
C HIS A 196 4.51 2.36 23.45
N ASN A 197 5.17 3.03 22.51
CA ASN A 197 6.42 3.75 22.76
C ASN A 197 6.46 5.03 21.89
N PRO A 198 6.35 6.23 22.48
CA PRO A 198 6.36 7.50 21.74
C PRO A 198 7.69 7.81 21.04
N ASP A 199 8.80 7.14 21.43
CA ASP A 199 10.13 7.35 20.86
C ASP A 199 10.36 6.56 19.56
N ILE A 200 9.40 5.75 19.10
CA ILE A 200 9.51 5.03 17.83
C ILE A 200 9.54 6.04 16.68
N TYR A 201 10.58 5.95 15.86
CA TYR A 201 10.83 6.86 14.75
C TYR A 201 10.05 6.45 13.52
N ILE A 202 9.19 7.33 13.02
CA ILE A 202 8.28 7.06 11.91
C ILE A 202 8.77 7.80 10.65
N VAL A 203 9.03 7.05 9.60
CA VAL A 203 9.52 7.58 8.32
C VAL A 203 8.50 7.37 7.22
N ALA A 204 8.03 8.48 6.66
CA ALA A 204 7.16 8.52 5.50
C ALA A 204 8.02 8.60 4.22
N VAL A 205 7.82 7.69 3.27
CA VAL A 205 8.55 7.67 2.01
C VAL A 205 7.69 8.22 0.89
N GLU A 206 8.26 9.14 0.11
CA GLU A 206 7.68 9.69 -1.12
C GLU A 206 8.67 9.63 -2.29
N PRO A 207 8.23 9.76 -3.55
CA PRO A 207 9.15 9.89 -4.68
C PRO A 207 9.96 11.18 -4.60
N ALA A 208 11.28 11.12 -4.75
CA ALA A 208 12.14 12.31 -4.74
C ALA A 208 11.83 13.29 -5.87
N SER A 209 11.30 12.79 -7.01
CA SER A 209 10.86 13.61 -8.14
C SER A 209 9.53 14.33 -7.90
N SER A 210 8.74 13.91 -6.90
CA SER A 210 7.46 14.54 -6.54
C SER A 210 7.35 14.69 -5.02
N PRO A 211 8.17 15.58 -4.38
CA PRO A 211 8.33 15.66 -2.94
C PRO A 211 7.22 16.50 -2.29
N VAL A 212 5.97 16.15 -2.51
CA VAL A 212 4.78 16.93 -2.09
C VAL A 212 4.62 16.98 -0.58
N LEU A 213 4.95 15.87 0.12
CA LEU A 213 4.86 15.81 1.59
C LEU A 213 5.94 16.67 2.26
N ALA A 214 7.11 16.81 1.62
CA ALA A 214 8.18 17.69 2.05
C ALA A 214 7.97 19.16 1.62
N GLY A 215 6.81 19.50 1.02
CA GLY A 215 6.46 20.86 0.59
C GLY A 215 6.97 21.26 -0.79
N GLY A 216 7.43 20.31 -1.60
CA GLY A 216 7.82 20.53 -2.99
C GLY A 216 6.65 20.41 -3.97
N GLU A 217 6.95 20.51 -5.26
CA GLU A 217 5.96 20.46 -6.33
C GLU A 217 5.67 19.03 -6.78
N ALA A 218 4.41 18.79 -7.18
CA ALA A 218 3.99 17.52 -7.77
C ALA A 218 4.58 17.35 -9.17
N ALA A 219 5.14 16.18 -9.44
CA ALA A 219 5.69 15.83 -10.75
C ALA A 219 5.48 14.34 -11.07
N PRO A 220 5.57 13.94 -12.35
CA PRO A 220 5.54 12.52 -12.72
C PRO A 220 6.68 11.73 -12.06
N HIS A 221 6.38 10.51 -11.63
CA HIS A 221 7.34 9.56 -11.04
C HIS A 221 6.97 8.13 -11.44
N ARG A 222 7.89 7.18 -11.20
CA ARG A 222 7.74 5.76 -11.59
C ARG A 222 7.47 4.82 -10.42
N ILE A 223 7.44 5.31 -9.18
CA ILE A 223 7.17 4.49 -7.99
C ILE A 223 5.67 4.28 -7.85
N GLN A 224 5.13 3.26 -8.54
CA GLN A 224 3.69 2.97 -8.49
C GLN A 224 3.25 2.61 -7.05
N GLY A 225 2.06 3.09 -6.68
CA GLY A 225 1.42 2.80 -5.39
C GLY A 225 1.63 3.83 -4.28
N ILE A 226 2.58 4.76 -4.45
CA ILE A 226 2.81 5.92 -3.57
C ILE A 226 2.86 7.21 -4.39
N GLY A 227 3.00 8.36 -3.75
CA GLY A 227 3.14 9.65 -4.44
C GLY A 227 1.88 10.04 -5.20
N ALA A 228 0.79 10.35 -4.50
CA ALA A 228 -0.50 10.71 -5.10
C ALA A 228 -0.50 12.09 -5.80
N ASN A 229 0.61 12.82 -5.80
CA ASN A 229 0.76 14.18 -6.33
C ASN A 229 -0.09 15.24 -5.61
N PHE A 230 -0.58 14.92 -4.44
CA PHE A 230 -1.23 15.81 -3.49
C PHE A 230 -1.06 15.27 -2.07
N ILE A 231 -1.25 16.10 -1.05
CA ILE A 231 -1.24 15.67 0.35
C ILE A 231 -2.60 15.01 0.67
N PRO A 232 -2.63 13.66 0.95
CA PRO A 232 -3.88 12.98 1.27
C PRO A 232 -4.50 13.48 2.58
N LYS A 233 -5.83 13.53 2.68
CA LYS A 233 -6.52 13.94 3.91
C LYS A 233 -6.22 13.04 5.12
N LEU A 234 -5.86 11.78 4.87
CA LEU A 234 -5.51 10.83 5.94
C LEU A 234 -4.07 10.98 6.43
N TYR A 235 -3.24 11.77 5.71
CA TYR A 235 -1.86 12.01 6.12
C TYR A 235 -1.82 13.02 7.28
N ASP A 236 -1.27 12.58 8.39
CA ASP A 236 -1.14 13.34 9.63
C ASP A 236 0.35 13.55 9.92
N VAL A 237 0.84 14.73 9.62
CA VAL A 237 2.25 15.09 9.82
C VAL A 237 2.68 15.02 11.30
N SER A 238 1.74 15.14 12.24
CA SER A 238 2.05 15.16 13.67
C SER A 238 2.55 13.81 14.23
N VAL A 239 2.31 12.71 13.50
CA VAL A 239 2.76 11.37 13.90
C VAL A 239 3.97 10.87 13.11
N VAL A 240 4.48 11.67 12.17
CA VAL A 240 5.62 11.36 11.29
C VAL A 240 6.82 12.17 11.74
N ASP A 241 7.96 11.50 11.92
CA ASP A 241 9.19 12.15 12.39
C ASP A 241 10.06 12.62 11.21
N GLU A 242 10.03 11.91 10.08
CA GLU A 242 10.79 12.26 8.87
C GLU A 242 10.01 11.92 7.60
N VAL A 243 10.14 12.79 6.58
CA VAL A 243 9.73 12.49 5.19
C VAL A 243 10.99 12.28 4.36
N MET A 244 11.10 11.11 3.74
CA MET A 244 12.27 10.75 2.92
C MET A 244 11.89 10.59 1.45
N GLY A 245 12.48 11.45 0.59
CA GLY A 245 12.38 11.34 -0.86
C GLY A 245 13.28 10.24 -1.40
N VAL A 246 12.71 9.27 -2.15
CA VAL A 246 13.46 8.17 -2.77
C VAL A 246 13.48 8.35 -4.29
N PRO A 247 14.68 8.31 -4.94
CA PRO A 247 14.78 8.33 -6.39
C PRO A 247 14.15 7.09 -7.02
N ASP A 248 13.52 7.26 -8.18
CA ASP A 248 12.83 6.19 -8.90
C ASP A 248 13.76 5.00 -9.21
N ASP A 249 15.00 5.30 -9.67
CA ASP A 249 15.98 4.27 -10.02
C ASP A 249 16.43 3.46 -8.79
N GLU A 250 16.57 4.10 -7.65
CA GLU A 250 16.94 3.43 -6.42
C GLU A 250 15.81 2.54 -5.88
N ALA A 251 14.56 2.96 -6.04
CA ALA A 251 13.41 2.14 -5.72
C ALA A 251 13.35 0.87 -6.60
N ILE A 252 13.58 1.03 -7.91
CA ILE A 252 13.62 -0.08 -8.88
C ILE A 252 14.81 -1.00 -8.59
N ARG A 253 16.00 -0.44 -8.36
CA ARG A 253 17.22 -1.19 -8.01
C ARG A 253 17.00 -2.04 -6.76
N ALA A 254 16.52 -1.44 -5.66
CA ALA A 254 16.25 -2.15 -4.41
C ALA A 254 15.18 -3.25 -4.58
N GLY A 255 14.15 -3.01 -5.40
CA GLY A 255 13.15 -4.04 -5.72
C GLY A 255 13.75 -5.25 -6.46
N ARG A 256 14.66 -5.02 -7.43
CA ARG A 256 15.40 -6.09 -8.12
C ARG A 256 16.34 -6.85 -7.17
N GLU A 257 17.01 -6.11 -6.29
CA GLU A 257 17.91 -6.68 -5.29
C GLU A 257 17.17 -7.58 -4.30
N LEU A 258 15.96 -7.20 -3.86
CA LEU A 258 15.12 -8.08 -3.03
C LEU A 258 14.87 -9.43 -3.71
N ALA A 259 14.57 -9.42 -5.02
CA ALA A 259 14.41 -10.67 -5.76
C ALA A 259 15.70 -11.47 -5.84
N ALA A 260 16.84 -10.81 -6.06
CA ALA A 260 18.15 -11.48 -6.24
C ALA A 260 18.77 -11.97 -4.91
N THR A 261 18.54 -11.28 -3.79
CA THR A 261 19.17 -11.61 -2.50
C THR A 261 18.28 -12.40 -1.56
N GLU A 262 16.97 -12.20 -1.63
CA GLU A 262 15.99 -12.83 -0.74
C GLU A 262 15.05 -13.81 -1.45
N GLY A 263 15.06 -13.86 -2.80
CA GLY A 263 14.04 -14.57 -3.58
C GLY A 263 12.64 -13.95 -3.45
N LEU A 264 12.55 -12.70 -3.00
CA LEU A 264 11.31 -12.02 -2.71
C LEU A 264 10.90 -11.08 -3.85
N LEU A 265 9.83 -11.44 -4.59
CA LEU A 265 9.23 -10.55 -5.57
C LEU A 265 8.30 -9.56 -4.87
N ALA A 266 8.68 -8.28 -4.87
CA ALA A 266 7.91 -7.20 -4.27
C ALA A 266 7.74 -6.03 -5.25
N GLY A 267 6.74 -5.15 -5.03
CA GLY A 267 6.49 -4.02 -5.90
C GLY A 267 7.53 -2.89 -5.79
N ILE A 268 7.47 -1.92 -6.69
CA ILE A 268 8.42 -0.79 -6.75
C ILE A 268 8.43 0.01 -5.44
N SER A 269 7.26 0.24 -4.84
CA SER A 269 7.15 0.94 -3.55
C SER A 269 7.75 0.16 -2.38
N SER A 270 7.84 -1.17 -2.47
CA SER A 270 8.59 -2.00 -1.53
C SER A 270 10.09 -1.72 -1.63
N GLY A 271 10.61 -1.63 -2.86
CA GLY A 271 11.99 -1.22 -3.10
C GLY A 271 12.30 0.16 -2.51
N ALA A 272 11.39 1.12 -2.68
CA ALA A 272 11.52 2.45 -2.09
C ALA A 272 11.60 2.40 -0.55
N ALA A 273 10.74 1.61 0.11
CA ALA A 273 10.75 1.47 1.56
C ALA A 273 12.03 0.81 2.07
N VAL A 274 12.52 -0.22 1.38
CA VAL A 274 13.76 -0.92 1.75
C VAL A 274 15.00 -0.06 1.51
N TYR A 275 15.02 0.70 0.41
CA TYR A 275 16.11 1.68 0.17
C TYR A 275 16.17 2.71 1.29
N ALA A 276 15.04 3.30 1.67
CA ALA A 276 14.97 4.24 2.79
C ALA A 276 15.42 3.60 4.11
N ALA A 277 14.97 2.38 4.40
CA ALA A 277 15.39 1.63 5.60
C ALA A 277 16.90 1.34 5.61
N ARG A 278 17.51 1.08 4.44
CA ARG A 278 18.97 0.92 4.31
C ARG A 278 19.72 2.18 4.69
N LEU A 279 19.25 3.35 4.21
CA LEU A 279 19.88 4.62 4.55
C LEU A 279 19.78 4.92 6.06
N LEU A 280 18.65 4.60 6.68
CA LEU A 280 18.46 4.75 8.12
C LEU A 280 19.35 3.78 8.90
N ALA A 281 19.47 2.54 8.47
CA ALA A 281 20.35 1.54 9.11
C ALA A 281 21.84 1.95 9.14
N GLY A 282 22.25 2.79 8.18
CA GLY A 282 23.60 3.38 8.15
C GLY A 282 23.81 4.57 9.11
N ARG A 283 22.76 5.07 9.76
CA ARG A 283 22.87 6.22 10.66
C ARG A 283 23.30 5.79 12.07
N PRO A 284 24.22 6.49 12.73
CA PRO A 284 24.73 6.12 14.06
C PRO A 284 23.63 5.99 15.14
N GLU A 285 22.59 6.84 15.07
CA GLU A 285 21.48 6.84 16.04
C GLU A 285 20.59 5.60 15.96
N PHE A 286 20.60 4.90 14.81
CA PHE A 286 19.82 3.68 14.59
C PHE A 286 20.65 2.40 14.61
N LYS A 287 21.92 2.50 14.99
CA LYS A 287 22.81 1.35 15.13
C LYS A 287 22.24 0.35 16.14
N ASN A 288 22.19 -0.93 15.74
CA ASN A 288 21.62 -2.03 16.51
C ASN A 288 20.12 -1.84 16.90
N LYS A 289 19.39 -1.04 16.12
CA LYS A 289 17.95 -0.84 16.29
C LYS A 289 17.15 -1.68 15.29
N LYS A 290 16.00 -2.23 15.73
CA LYS A 290 15.09 -2.92 14.82
C LYS A 290 14.41 -1.90 13.91
N ILE A 291 14.67 -1.99 12.59
CA ILE A 291 14.06 -1.16 11.55
C ILE A 291 13.10 -2.02 10.76
N VAL A 292 11.82 -1.66 10.77
CA VAL A 292 10.76 -2.36 10.03
C VAL A 292 10.37 -1.56 8.80
N ALA A 293 10.57 -2.13 7.61
CA ALA A 293 10.10 -1.60 6.34
C ALA A 293 8.82 -2.34 5.90
N LEU A 294 7.79 -1.59 5.51
CA LEU A 294 6.54 -2.18 5.03
C LEU A 294 6.62 -2.39 3.52
N LEU A 295 6.42 -3.64 3.08
CA LEU A 295 6.39 -4.08 1.69
C LEU A 295 4.93 -4.33 1.28
N PRO A 296 4.32 -3.40 0.52
CA PRO A 296 2.85 -3.36 0.38
C PRO A 296 2.24 -4.47 -0.45
N ASP A 297 2.96 -5.03 -1.43
CA ASP A 297 2.38 -5.96 -2.40
C ASP A 297 3.41 -6.89 -3.07
N THR A 298 2.87 -7.81 -3.90
CA THR A 298 3.66 -8.75 -4.70
C THR A 298 4.25 -8.11 -5.96
N GLY A 299 5.46 -8.54 -6.35
CA GLY A 299 6.14 -8.09 -7.56
C GLY A 299 5.52 -8.63 -8.87
N GLU A 300 4.73 -9.70 -8.84
CA GLU A 300 4.10 -10.27 -10.03
C GLU A 300 3.22 -9.26 -10.80
N ARG A 301 2.69 -8.24 -10.12
CA ARG A 301 1.92 -7.16 -10.72
C ARG A 301 2.73 -6.17 -11.55
N TYR A 302 4.06 -6.31 -11.53
CA TYR A 302 5.01 -5.36 -12.12
C TYR A 302 5.91 -6.00 -13.18
N LEU A 303 5.63 -7.27 -13.61
CA LEU A 303 6.45 -8.01 -14.57
C LEU A 303 6.55 -7.31 -15.93
N SER A 304 5.54 -6.54 -16.33
CA SER A 304 5.52 -5.75 -17.56
C SER A 304 5.95 -4.29 -17.37
N THR A 305 6.55 -3.95 -16.23
CA THR A 305 7.04 -2.60 -15.92
C THR A 305 8.57 -2.54 -15.93
N GLU A 306 9.13 -1.33 -15.79
CA GLU A 306 10.57 -1.11 -15.68
C GLU A 306 11.23 -1.88 -14.53
N LEU A 307 10.47 -2.29 -13.50
CA LEU A 307 11.00 -3.07 -12.38
C LEU A 307 11.70 -4.34 -12.85
N PHE A 308 11.14 -5.05 -13.83
CA PHE A 308 11.69 -6.32 -14.33
C PHE A 308 12.08 -6.27 -15.82
N ALA A 309 12.10 -5.09 -16.44
CA ALA A 309 12.56 -4.89 -17.81
C ALA A 309 14.10 -4.73 -17.85
N PHE A 310 14.83 -5.77 -17.48
CA PHE A 310 16.29 -5.73 -17.29
C PHE A 310 17.05 -5.21 -18.53
N ASP A 311 16.69 -5.67 -19.73
CA ASP A 311 17.34 -5.28 -20.97
C ASP A 311 16.97 -3.86 -21.44
N ALA A 312 15.69 -3.48 -21.26
CA ALA A 312 15.19 -2.18 -21.69
C ALA A 312 15.49 -1.07 -20.66
N TYR A 313 15.72 -1.43 -19.42
CA TYR A 313 16.01 -0.50 -18.33
C TYR A 313 17.14 -1.05 -17.44
N PRO A 314 18.39 -1.08 -17.94
CA PRO A 314 19.55 -1.50 -17.14
C PRO A 314 19.83 -0.46 -16.04
N LEU A 315 20.13 -0.93 -14.83
CA LEU A 315 20.55 -0.13 -13.66
C LEU A 315 21.89 -0.69 -13.17
N ASP A 316 22.93 -0.45 -13.91
CA ASP A 316 24.31 -0.89 -13.58
C ASP A 316 24.95 0.03 -12.53
#